data_d29fcdd52b1aefc1ee316956e6802bda
#
_entry.id   d29fcdd52b1aefc1ee316956e6802bda
#
_cell.length_a   1.000
_cell.length_b   1.000
_cell.length_c   1.000
_cell.angle_alpha   90.00
_cell.angle_beta   90.00
_cell.angle_gamma   90.00
#
_symmetry.space_group_name_H-M   'P 1'
#
loop_
_entity.id
_entity.type
_entity.pdbx_description
1 polymer ?
#
loop_
_entity_poly.entity_id
_entity_poly.type
_entity_poly.pdbx_seq_one_letter_code
_entity_poly.pdbx_strand_id
1 'polypeptide(L)'
;MLNKFIFFLFGISLVSCSSNLDCSEFKTGNFEYPTNSGLDLKIERTENQQIETSKKKSTKDIYEIIWTSNCAYQLVLIESNQPANFMKIQKDTMNVSIVGVEQNKYRFKATLNNKLYEGELIKSKS
;
A
#
# COMPACT_ATOMS: atom_id res chain seq x y z
N MET A 1 34.87 43.46 37.63
CA MET A 1 33.62 42.65 37.69
C MET A 1 33.35 42.09 36.30
N LEU A 2 33.68 40.83 36.11
CA LEU A 2 33.47 40.11 34.84
C LEU A 2 32.10 39.41 34.87
N ASN A 3 31.16 39.98 34.13
CA ASN A 3 29.89 39.27 33.88
C ASN A 3 30.12 38.20 32.80
N LYS A 4 30.21 36.96 33.22
CA LYS A 4 30.18 35.85 32.29
C LYS A 4 28.73 35.63 31.87
N PHE A 5 28.39 36.12 30.69
CA PHE A 5 27.17 35.66 29.99
C PHE A 5 27.47 34.29 29.43
N ILE A 6 26.91 33.29 30.09
CA ILE A 6 26.87 31.91 29.54
C ILE A 6 25.71 31.88 28.57
N PHE A 7 26.01 31.93 27.26
CA PHE A 7 25.05 31.59 26.23
C PHE A 7 24.86 30.08 26.23
N PHE A 8 23.76 29.65 26.79
CA PHE A 8 23.27 28.28 26.56
C PHE A 8 22.71 28.25 25.16
N LEU A 9 23.49 27.75 24.21
CA LEU A 9 22.98 27.35 22.90
C LEU A 9 22.13 26.09 23.13
N PHE A 10 20.81 26.26 23.24
CA PHE A 10 19.86 25.17 23.10
C PHE A 10 19.90 24.76 21.63
N GLY A 11 20.69 23.73 21.34
CA GLY A 11 20.61 23.06 20.06
C GLY A 11 19.25 22.38 19.94
N ILE A 12 18.35 23.01 19.19
CA ILE A 12 17.12 22.35 18.77
C ILE A 12 17.56 21.31 17.75
N SER A 13 17.79 20.08 18.21
CA SER A 13 17.91 18.95 17.32
C SER A 13 16.52 18.72 16.72
N LEU A 14 16.32 19.20 15.51
CA LEU A 14 15.20 18.81 14.67
C LEU A 14 15.38 17.33 14.36
N VAL A 15 14.82 16.46 15.21
CA VAL A 15 14.66 15.07 14.87
C VAL A 15 13.57 15.03 13.81
N SER A 16 13.97 15.07 12.54
CA SER A 16 13.05 14.73 11.47
C SER A 16 12.75 13.24 11.60
N CYS A 17 11.58 12.92 12.18
CA CYS A 17 11.03 11.58 12.12
C CYS A 17 10.56 11.32 10.69
N SER A 18 11.49 11.13 9.76
CA SER A 18 11.19 10.39 8.55
C SER A 18 11.18 8.92 8.97
N SER A 19 10.00 8.39 9.30
CA SER A 19 9.84 6.96 9.46
C SER A 19 10.06 6.34 8.09
N ASN A 20 11.28 5.88 7.84
CA ASN A 20 11.58 5.06 6.68
C ASN A 20 10.93 3.71 6.91
N LEU A 21 9.70 3.54 6.42
CA LEU A 21 9.03 2.26 6.42
C LEU A 21 9.80 1.32 5.50
N ASP A 22 10.05 0.11 5.98
CA ASP A 22 10.57 -0.96 5.14
C ASP A 22 9.39 -1.79 4.62
N CYS A 23 9.13 -1.65 3.32
CA CYS A 23 8.04 -2.34 2.65
C CYS A 23 8.50 -3.49 1.77
N SER A 24 9.78 -3.88 1.86
CA SER A 24 10.36 -4.90 0.99
C SER A 24 9.68 -6.27 1.08
N GLU A 25 9.17 -6.64 2.25
CA GLU A 25 8.47 -7.91 2.47
C GLU A 25 7.13 -7.99 1.73
N PHE A 26 6.56 -6.84 1.35
CA PHE A 26 5.22 -6.78 0.75
C PHE A 26 5.25 -6.73 -0.78
N LYS A 27 6.42 -6.80 -1.38
CA LYS A 27 6.55 -6.76 -2.85
C LYS A 27 6.04 -8.03 -3.52
N THR A 28 6.13 -9.15 -2.85
CA THR A 28 5.64 -10.44 -3.33
C THR A 28 4.95 -11.21 -2.22
N GLY A 29 4.12 -12.17 -2.59
CA GLY A 29 3.46 -13.06 -1.65
C GLY A 29 1.95 -13.12 -1.83
N ASN A 30 1.31 -13.76 -0.87
CA ASN A 30 -0.14 -13.87 -0.82
C ASN A 30 -0.69 -12.96 0.26
N PHE A 31 -1.75 -12.25 -0.07
CA PHE A 31 -2.37 -11.27 0.82
C PHE A 31 -3.87 -11.49 0.89
N GLU A 32 -4.44 -11.07 2.00
CA GLU A 32 -5.89 -11.04 2.17
C GLU A 32 -6.29 -9.80 2.96
N TYR A 33 -7.55 -9.43 2.84
CA TYR A 33 -8.13 -8.39 3.67
C TYR A 33 -8.45 -8.93 5.06
N PRO A 34 -8.49 -8.08 6.11
CA PRO A 34 -8.93 -8.50 7.42
C PRO A 34 -10.33 -9.13 7.37
N THR A 35 -10.56 -10.14 8.19
CA THR A 35 -11.85 -10.88 8.21
C THR A 35 -13.04 -9.99 8.52
N ASN A 36 -12.83 -8.92 9.31
CA ASN A 36 -13.87 -7.96 9.67
C ASN A 36 -14.15 -6.91 8.60
N SER A 37 -13.41 -6.89 7.50
CA SER A 37 -13.60 -5.91 6.41
C SER A 37 -14.80 -6.22 5.53
N GLY A 38 -15.31 -7.44 5.56
CA GLY A 38 -16.36 -7.92 4.66
C GLY A 38 -15.90 -8.16 3.23
N LEU A 39 -14.61 -7.98 2.94
CA LEU A 39 -14.04 -8.20 1.61
C LEU A 39 -13.48 -9.62 1.50
N ASP A 40 -14.03 -10.38 0.54
CA ASP A 40 -13.60 -11.74 0.22
C ASP A 40 -12.68 -11.73 -1.00
N LEU A 41 -11.52 -11.10 -0.85
CA LEU A 41 -10.52 -11.05 -1.89
C LEU A 41 -9.23 -11.70 -1.42
N LYS A 42 -8.70 -12.59 -2.25
CA LYS A 42 -7.34 -13.10 -2.12
C LYS A 42 -6.46 -12.45 -3.16
N ILE A 43 -5.29 -12.05 -2.75
CA ILE A 43 -4.33 -11.34 -3.58
C ILE A 43 -3.07 -12.19 -3.67
N GLU A 44 -2.67 -12.50 -4.88
CA GLU A 44 -1.39 -13.14 -5.18
C GLU A 44 -0.52 -12.13 -5.92
N ARG A 45 0.65 -11.85 -5.38
CA ARG A 45 1.54 -10.84 -5.91
C ARG A 45 2.90 -11.44 -6.27
N THR A 46 3.28 -11.23 -7.51
CA THR A 46 4.63 -11.48 -8.00
C THR A 46 5.35 -10.15 -8.21
N GLU A 47 6.57 -10.17 -8.75
CA GLU A 47 7.34 -8.93 -8.96
C GLU A 47 6.64 -7.92 -9.86
N ASN A 48 5.84 -8.38 -10.83
CA ASN A 48 5.23 -7.52 -11.85
C ASN A 48 3.73 -7.73 -12.03
N GLN A 49 3.10 -8.65 -11.31
CA GLN A 49 1.66 -8.89 -11.41
C GLN A 49 1.00 -8.99 -10.04
N GLN A 50 -0.24 -8.58 -9.99
CA GLN A 50 -1.12 -8.79 -8.85
C GLN A 50 -2.43 -9.39 -9.34
N ILE A 51 -2.78 -10.55 -8.79
CA ILE A 51 -4.00 -11.28 -9.13
C ILE A 51 -4.95 -11.23 -7.93
N GLU A 52 -6.15 -10.73 -8.15
CA GLU A 52 -7.20 -10.66 -7.13
C GLU A 52 -8.32 -11.62 -7.48
N THR A 53 -8.66 -12.48 -6.55
CA THR A 53 -9.73 -13.47 -6.74
C THR A 53 -10.74 -13.45 -5.60
N SER A 54 -12.02 -13.63 -5.95
CA SER A 54 -13.09 -13.88 -4.99
C SER A 54 -13.78 -15.18 -5.34
N LYS A 55 -13.77 -16.14 -4.42
CA LYS A 55 -14.47 -17.41 -4.62
C LYS A 55 -16.00 -17.24 -4.60
N LYS A 56 -16.51 -16.39 -3.69
CA LYS A 56 -17.94 -16.17 -3.56
C LYS A 56 -18.56 -15.56 -4.81
N LYS A 57 -17.85 -14.64 -5.44
CA LYS A 57 -18.32 -13.92 -6.63
C LYS A 57 -17.80 -14.52 -7.94
N SER A 58 -16.92 -15.51 -7.87
CA SER A 58 -16.24 -16.10 -9.04
C SER A 58 -15.55 -15.05 -9.91
N THR A 59 -14.89 -14.08 -9.26
CA THR A 59 -14.22 -12.99 -9.94
C THR A 59 -12.71 -13.19 -9.96
N LYS A 60 -12.08 -12.71 -11.03
CA LYS A 60 -10.63 -12.71 -11.18
C LYS A 60 -10.21 -11.45 -11.93
N ASP A 61 -9.36 -10.66 -11.29
CA ASP A 61 -8.75 -9.46 -11.87
C ASP A 61 -7.23 -9.63 -11.89
N ILE A 62 -6.62 -9.29 -12.98
CA ILE A 62 -5.16 -9.33 -13.16
C ILE A 62 -4.67 -7.91 -13.40
N TYR A 63 -3.74 -7.48 -12.57
CA TYR A 63 -3.10 -6.18 -12.65
C TYR A 63 -1.60 -6.33 -12.93
N GLU A 64 -1.05 -5.39 -13.68
CA GLU A 64 0.38 -5.10 -13.63
C GLU A 64 0.64 -4.27 -12.39
N ILE A 65 1.65 -4.65 -11.60
CA ILE A 65 2.11 -3.87 -10.44
C ILE A 65 3.46 -3.24 -10.77
N ILE A 66 3.55 -1.94 -10.57
CA ILE A 66 4.77 -1.17 -10.84
C ILE A 66 5.16 -0.43 -9.57
N TRP A 67 6.27 -0.83 -8.96
CA TRP A 67 6.78 -0.18 -7.77
C TRP A 67 7.48 1.13 -8.15
N THR A 68 6.96 2.24 -7.65
CA THR A 68 7.48 3.58 -7.92
C THR A 68 8.45 4.05 -6.84
N SER A 69 8.39 3.45 -5.66
CA SER A 69 9.33 3.65 -4.56
C SER A 69 9.29 2.43 -3.64
N ASN A 70 10.05 2.45 -2.55
CA ASN A 70 10.08 1.35 -1.59
C ASN A 70 8.68 1.03 -1.02
N CYS A 71 7.84 2.04 -0.82
CA CYS A 71 6.53 1.89 -0.20
C CYS A 71 5.38 2.43 -1.06
N ALA A 72 5.56 2.55 -2.37
CA ALA A 72 4.51 2.99 -3.29
C ALA A 72 4.52 2.19 -4.58
N TYR A 73 3.34 1.92 -5.08
CA TYR A 73 3.17 1.17 -6.32
C TYR A 73 1.93 1.62 -7.09
N GLN A 74 1.91 1.27 -8.37
CA GLN A 74 0.78 1.48 -9.24
C GLN A 74 0.19 0.15 -9.65
N LEU A 75 -1.14 0.11 -9.79
CA LEU A 75 -1.87 -1.02 -10.35
C LEU A 75 -2.53 -0.59 -11.65
N VAL A 76 -2.25 -1.34 -12.71
CA VAL A 76 -2.86 -1.15 -14.02
C VAL A 76 -3.59 -2.44 -14.39
N LEU A 77 -4.89 -2.35 -14.64
CA LEU A 77 -5.69 -3.52 -14.97
C LEU A 77 -5.29 -4.09 -16.35
N ILE A 78 -4.93 -5.37 -16.37
CA ILE A 78 -4.61 -6.11 -17.60
C ILE A 78 -5.85 -6.88 -18.09
N GLU A 79 -6.50 -7.59 -17.18
CA GLU A 79 -7.63 -8.47 -17.50
C GLU A 79 -8.58 -8.57 -16.31
N SER A 80 -9.86 -8.63 -16.60
CA SER A 80 -10.92 -8.84 -15.61
C SER A 80 -12.07 -9.61 -16.21
N ASN A 81 -12.59 -10.57 -15.47
CA ASN A 81 -13.83 -11.25 -15.84
C ASN A 81 -15.08 -10.53 -15.32
N GLN A 82 -14.91 -9.37 -14.67
CA GLN A 82 -16.00 -8.53 -14.19
C GLN A 82 -16.33 -7.46 -15.23
N PRO A 83 -17.52 -7.48 -15.88
CA PRO A 83 -17.90 -6.44 -16.84
C PRO A 83 -17.98 -5.05 -16.23
N ALA A 84 -18.32 -4.97 -14.94
CA ALA A 84 -18.50 -3.74 -14.19
C ALA A 84 -17.24 -3.34 -13.38
N ASN A 85 -16.07 -3.95 -13.65
CA ASN A 85 -14.85 -3.53 -12.98
C ASN A 85 -14.58 -2.06 -13.28
N PHE A 86 -14.45 -1.27 -12.23
CA PHE A 86 -14.32 0.18 -12.34
C PHE A 86 -13.10 0.61 -13.16
N MET A 87 -11.96 -0.04 -12.97
CA MET A 87 -10.73 0.27 -13.71
C MET A 87 -10.83 -0.12 -15.18
N LYS A 88 -11.61 -1.17 -15.51
CA LYS A 88 -11.87 -1.56 -16.90
C LYS A 88 -12.67 -0.50 -17.64
N ILE A 89 -13.66 0.09 -16.97
CA ILE A 89 -14.52 1.15 -17.53
C ILE A 89 -13.73 2.46 -17.67
N GLN A 90 -13.02 2.86 -16.63
CA GLN A 90 -12.33 4.15 -16.55
C GLN A 90 -10.93 4.12 -17.17
N LYS A 91 -10.33 2.94 -17.35
CA LYS A 91 -8.96 2.77 -17.85
C LYS A 91 -7.94 3.61 -17.07
N ASP A 92 -8.15 3.73 -15.78
CA ASP A 92 -7.30 4.53 -14.91
C ASP A 92 -6.27 3.67 -14.18
N THR A 93 -5.23 4.32 -13.68
CA THR A 93 -4.19 3.70 -12.87
C THR A 93 -4.46 3.97 -11.41
N MET A 94 -4.45 2.93 -10.59
CA MET A 94 -4.54 3.08 -9.15
C MET A 94 -3.14 3.34 -8.57
N ASN A 95 -3.00 4.44 -7.85
CA ASN A 95 -1.77 4.77 -7.14
C ASN A 95 -1.92 4.41 -5.67
N VAL A 96 -1.01 3.57 -5.16
CA VAL A 96 -1.07 3.05 -3.80
C VAL A 96 0.18 3.46 -3.03
N SER A 97 -0.03 3.97 -1.82
CA SER A 97 1.04 4.28 -0.88
C SER A 97 0.85 3.48 0.40
N ILE A 98 1.89 2.77 0.82
CA ILE A 98 1.92 2.10 2.11
C ILE A 98 2.25 3.14 3.16
N VAL A 99 1.36 3.32 4.13
CA VAL A 99 1.46 4.38 5.14
C VAL A 99 1.74 3.85 6.54
N GLY A 100 1.70 2.55 6.73
CA GLY A 100 2.01 1.92 8.01
C GLY A 100 2.28 0.44 7.83
N VAL A 101 3.22 -0.08 8.60
CA VAL A 101 3.61 -1.49 8.60
C VAL A 101 3.60 -1.98 10.04
N GLU A 102 2.97 -3.11 10.29
CA GLU A 102 2.94 -3.77 11.59
C GLU A 102 2.98 -5.28 11.40
N GLN A 103 4.11 -5.90 11.74
CA GLN A 103 4.33 -7.34 11.53
C GLN A 103 4.10 -7.74 10.05
N ASN A 104 3.13 -8.62 9.79
CA ASN A 104 2.78 -9.09 8.44
C ASN A 104 1.64 -8.29 7.79
N LYS A 105 1.32 -7.13 8.33
CA LYS A 105 0.20 -6.30 7.89
C LYS A 105 0.70 -4.93 7.46
N TYR A 106 0.09 -4.36 6.42
CA TYR A 106 0.30 -2.97 6.08
C TYR A 106 -1.02 -2.24 5.85
N ARG A 107 -0.99 -0.95 6.19
CA ARG A 107 -2.06 -0.01 5.87
C ARG A 107 -1.69 0.78 4.63
N PHE A 108 -2.65 1.03 3.80
CA PHE A 108 -2.41 1.76 2.55
C PHE A 108 -3.45 2.85 2.31
N LYS A 109 -3.05 3.82 1.52
CA LYS A 109 -3.92 4.80 0.88
C LYS A 109 -3.79 4.62 -0.62
N ALA A 110 -4.91 4.58 -1.32
CA ALA A 110 -4.94 4.43 -2.75
C ALA A 110 -5.79 5.53 -3.39
N THR A 111 -5.36 6.02 -4.52
CA THR A 111 -6.13 6.98 -5.31
C THR A 111 -6.47 6.40 -6.67
N LEU A 112 -7.71 6.55 -7.06
CA LEU A 112 -8.22 6.16 -8.36
C LEU A 112 -9.25 7.19 -8.78
N ASN A 113 -9.03 7.86 -9.91
CA ASN A 113 -9.96 8.85 -10.44
C ASN A 113 -10.27 9.98 -9.43
N ASN A 114 -9.26 10.47 -8.73
CA ASN A 114 -9.34 11.48 -7.67
C ASN A 114 -10.13 11.06 -6.42
N LYS A 115 -10.48 9.80 -6.30
CA LYS A 115 -11.08 9.23 -5.08
C LYS A 115 -10.01 8.57 -4.24
N LEU A 116 -10.09 8.80 -2.93
CA LEU A 116 -9.20 8.19 -1.96
C LEU A 116 -9.85 6.95 -1.35
N TYR A 117 -9.09 5.86 -1.33
CA TYR A 117 -9.43 4.62 -0.65
C TYR A 117 -8.38 4.33 0.41
N GLU A 118 -8.80 3.76 1.51
CA GLU A 118 -7.91 3.33 2.58
C GLU A 118 -8.22 1.89 2.95
N GLY A 119 -7.20 1.14 3.32
CA GLY A 119 -7.39 -0.25 3.73
C GLY A 119 -6.15 -0.85 4.36
N GLU A 120 -6.29 -2.12 4.70
CA GLU A 120 -5.23 -2.93 5.27
C GLU A 120 -5.14 -4.25 4.49
N LEU A 121 -3.92 -4.75 4.30
CA LEU A 121 -3.66 -6.06 3.76
C LEU A 121 -2.77 -6.85 4.72
N ILE A 122 -3.09 -8.12 4.86
CA ILE A 122 -2.35 -9.07 5.70
C ILE A 122 -1.65 -10.06 4.79
N LYS A 123 -0.32 -10.14 4.92
CA LYS A 123 0.47 -11.15 4.20
C LYS A 123 0.32 -12.49 4.89
N SER A 124 -0.07 -13.51 4.12
CA SER A 124 -0.14 -14.88 4.60
C SER A 124 1.27 -15.40 4.91
N LYS A 125 1.40 -16.10 6.00
CA LYS A 125 2.63 -16.84 6.30
C LYS A 125 2.70 -18.04 5.37
N SER A 126 3.75 -18.05 4.55
CA SER A 126 4.04 -19.21 3.69
C SER A 126 4.75 -20.30 4.49
#